data_57566c5dfb4d95a60a197dde83e2cbed
#
_entry.id   57566c5dfb4d95a60a197dde83e2cbed
#
_cell.length_a   1.000
_cell.length_b   1.000
_cell.length_c   1.000
_cell.angle_alpha   90.00
_cell.angle_beta   90.00
_cell.angle_gamma   90.00
#
_symmetry.space_group_name_H-M   'P 1'
#
loop_
_entity.id
_entity.type
_entity.pdbx_description
1 polymer ?
#
loop_
_entity_poly.entity_id
_entity_poly.type
_entity_poly.pdbx_seq_one_letter_code
_entity_poly.pdbx_strand_id
1 'polypeptide(L)'
;MPDTIAQVPLMPGLRPAAGASAPLIRRPGQVLSQADLLAQAVRLAAALPSAPFVINLCEDRGIFILALCAALVRGVQTLLPPNRLVQSIEEIVADYPGALCLSDAPVAGLAPPAWLVAAPADPAGARPPVQHPAQAPVIAAAWEAILVFTSGSTGKPQPHPKRWGDVMACAAVAARRFGIGPATTVVATVPPQHMYGLELSVAVPLAVGAAVDAGRPFFPEDLRLALARVPAPRVLVTTPIHLAACVDAMGDWPEVALVISATAPLSGELAGLVEERLGTRVCEIYGCTEAGSIASRRTLDGPHWQWYDSASAAAQGERCAVTADFLPAPVPLSDILKLHDDGTFQLLGRGSDMVKIAGKRASLADLNLRLNAIPGVTDGVFVIPAGEGPEVRRLAVVAVAPELDRAALLAALRERIDPCFLPRTLVLVDRLPRNETGKCPRERLLELVQARGGGAR
;
A
#
# COMPACT_ATOMS: atom_id res chain seq x y z
N MET A 1 -6.84 40.02 10.16
CA MET A 1 -5.50 39.48 9.79
C MET A 1 -5.77 38.47 8.70
N PRO A 2 -5.13 38.50 7.50
CA PRO A 2 -5.26 37.41 6.56
C PRO A 2 -4.71 36.18 7.24
N ASP A 3 -5.52 35.11 7.29
CA ASP A 3 -5.10 33.79 7.79
C ASP A 3 -3.81 33.38 7.07
N THR A 4 -2.70 33.31 7.81
CA THR A 4 -1.43 32.86 7.27
C THR A 4 -1.63 31.40 6.90
N ILE A 5 -1.75 31.11 5.59
CA ILE A 5 -1.89 29.73 5.09
C ILE A 5 -0.71 28.93 5.60
N ALA A 6 -0.97 27.91 6.42
CA ALA A 6 0.06 27.03 6.94
C ALA A 6 0.83 26.41 5.77
N GLN A 7 2.15 26.46 5.81
CA GLN A 7 3.04 25.96 4.76
C GLN A 7 3.91 24.82 5.29
N VAL A 8 4.15 23.83 4.46
CA VAL A 8 5.00 22.66 4.77
C VAL A 8 6.10 22.60 3.72
N PRO A 9 7.38 22.44 4.11
CA PRO A 9 8.45 22.22 3.15
C PRO A 9 8.17 21.01 2.27
N LEU A 10 8.57 21.05 1.00
CA LEU A 10 8.49 19.91 0.08
C LEU A 10 9.20 18.68 0.67
N MET A 11 10.30 18.91 1.35
CA MET A 11 11.08 17.88 2.05
C MET A 11 11.33 18.34 3.49
N PRO A 12 10.43 18.08 4.45
CA PRO A 12 10.66 18.46 5.85
C PRO A 12 11.91 17.81 6.45
N GLY A 13 12.30 16.64 5.98
CA GLY A 13 13.52 15.94 6.37
C GLY A 13 14.81 16.50 5.81
N LEU A 14 14.78 17.53 4.95
CA LEU A 14 15.97 18.17 4.40
C LEU A 14 16.71 18.96 5.49
N ARG A 15 17.96 18.60 5.74
CA ARG A 15 18.83 19.27 6.73
C ARG A 15 19.92 20.08 6.03
N PRO A 16 19.87 21.43 6.04
CA PRO A 16 20.77 22.27 5.25
C PRO A 16 22.27 22.09 5.54
N ALA A 17 22.65 21.86 6.80
CA ALA A 17 24.08 21.84 7.19
C ALA A 17 24.75 20.44 7.10
N ALA A 18 23.99 19.37 7.29
CA ALA A 18 24.47 17.98 7.15
C ALA A 18 23.79 17.27 5.97
N GLY A 19 22.82 17.90 5.37
CA GLY A 19 21.80 17.29 4.53
C GLY A 19 22.00 17.45 3.03
N ALA A 20 22.81 18.36 2.56
CA ALA A 20 23.04 18.54 1.12
C ALA A 20 23.62 17.28 0.45
N SER A 21 24.36 16.48 1.19
CA SER A 21 24.92 15.20 0.75
C SER A 21 24.20 13.96 1.30
N ALA A 22 23.15 14.12 2.13
CA ALA A 22 22.43 12.99 2.70
C ALA A 22 21.74 12.17 1.59
N PRO A 23 21.93 10.84 1.54
CA PRO A 23 21.32 10.00 0.53
C PRO A 23 19.80 9.96 0.70
N LEU A 24 19.07 10.08 -0.40
CA LEU A 24 17.62 9.89 -0.42
C LEU A 24 17.20 8.72 -1.31
N ILE A 25 17.79 8.61 -2.51
CA ILE A 25 17.47 7.53 -3.44
C ILE A 25 18.72 6.70 -3.70
N ARG A 26 18.59 5.38 -3.54
CA ARG A 26 19.64 4.41 -3.80
C ARG A 26 19.29 3.53 -4.98
N ARG A 27 20.24 3.35 -5.89
CA ARG A 27 20.19 2.47 -7.06
C ARG A 27 21.47 1.66 -7.16
N PRO A 28 21.51 0.57 -7.95
CA PRO A 28 22.77 -0.08 -8.26
C PRO A 28 23.80 0.93 -8.81
N GLY A 29 24.94 1.08 -8.11
CA GLY A 29 26.02 1.97 -8.53
C GLY A 29 25.74 3.48 -8.41
N GLN A 30 24.57 3.91 -7.89
CA GLN A 30 24.22 5.32 -7.82
C GLN A 30 23.51 5.68 -6.51
N VAL A 31 23.88 6.80 -5.93
CA VAL A 31 23.18 7.40 -4.78
C VAL A 31 22.84 8.84 -5.12
N LEU A 32 21.57 9.19 -5.04
CA LEU A 32 21.09 10.55 -5.22
C LEU A 32 20.83 11.19 -3.85
N SER A 33 21.45 12.35 -3.61
CA SER A 33 21.21 13.09 -2.37
C SER A 33 19.87 13.83 -2.38
N GLN A 34 19.42 14.25 -1.20
CA GLN A 34 18.22 15.09 -1.05
C GLN A 34 18.34 16.40 -1.86
N ALA A 35 19.50 17.05 -1.81
CA ALA A 35 19.73 18.29 -2.53
C ALA A 35 19.73 18.08 -4.06
N ASP A 36 20.35 17.01 -4.53
CA ASP A 36 20.38 16.69 -5.97
C ASP A 36 18.98 16.35 -6.49
N LEU A 37 18.19 15.58 -5.72
CA LEU A 37 16.79 15.31 -6.09
C LEU A 37 15.99 16.60 -6.18
N LEU A 38 16.09 17.48 -5.18
CA LEU A 38 15.39 18.76 -5.18
C LEU A 38 15.76 19.62 -6.38
N ALA A 39 17.05 19.72 -6.67
CA ALA A 39 17.52 20.49 -7.83
C ALA A 39 17.06 19.88 -9.15
N GLN A 40 17.00 18.55 -9.25
CA GLN A 40 16.45 17.88 -10.44
C GLN A 40 14.93 18.05 -10.54
N ALA A 41 14.20 18.04 -9.41
CA ALA A 41 12.77 18.30 -9.38
C ALA A 41 12.43 19.71 -9.85
N VAL A 42 13.19 20.73 -9.43
CA VAL A 42 13.03 22.11 -9.89
C VAL A 42 13.28 22.22 -11.41
N ARG A 43 14.35 21.58 -11.93
CA ARG A 43 14.61 21.56 -13.38
C ARG A 43 13.51 20.85 -14.17
N LEU A 44 13.07 19.69 -13.66
CA LEU A 44 12.00 18.95 -14.30
C LEU A 44 10.70 19.76 -14.30
N ALA A 45 10.37 20.42 -13.18
CA ALA A 45 9.21 21.30 -13.08
C ALA A 45 9.23 22.41 -14.15
N ALA A 46 10.40 23.01 -14.41
CA ALA A 46 10.55 24.02 -15.45
C ALA A 46 10.40 23.45 -16.88
N ALA A 47 10.78 22.20 -17.09
CA ALA A 47 10.74 21.54 -18.40
C ALA A 47 9.38 20.90 -18.73
N LEU A 48 8.54 20.61 -17.74
CA LEU A 48 7.23 19.98 -17.95
C LEU A 48 6.34 20.86 -18.84
N PRO A 49 5.62 20.29 -19.81
CA PRO A 49 4.54 20.98 -20.52
C PRO A 49 3.51 21.57 -19.56
N SER A 50 2.81 22.63 -19.99
CA SER A 50 1.72 23.17 -19.19
C SER A 50 0.55 22.17 -19.18
N ALA A 51 0.12 21.77 -18.00
CA ALA A 51 -0.99 20.87 -17.81
C ALA A 51 -1.68 21.18 -16.46
N PRO A 52 -3.02 21.05 -16.37
CA PRO A 52 -3.74 21.25 -15.11
C PRO A 52 -3.51 20.12 -14.11
N PHE A 53 -3.21 18.92 -14.59
CA PHE A 53 -2.98 17.71 -13.78
C PHE A 53 -1.82 16.90 -14.34
N VAL A 54 -1.20 16.10 -13.48
CA VAL A 54 -0.17 15.13 -13.85
C VAL A 54 -0.63 13.74 -13.40
N ILE A 55 -0.63 12.75 -14.31
CA ILE A 55 -0.79 11.34 -13.98
C ILE A 55 0.61 10.72 -13.87
N ASN A 56 1.00 10.29 -12.67
CA ASN A 56 2.32 9.69 -12.44
C ASN A 56 2.27 8.17 -12.63
N LEU A 57 2.83 7.70 -13.74
CA LEU A 57 2.89 6.29 -14.15
C LEU A 57 4.30 5.69 -13.98
N CYS A 58 5.22 6.36 -13.32
CA CYS A 58 6.58 5.88 -13.14
C CYS A 58 6.62 4.62 -12.26
N GLU A 59 7.39 3.60 -12.67
CA GLU A 59 7.58 2.35 -11.93
C GLU A 59 8.78 2.39 -11.01
N ASP A 60 9.89 2.98 -11.49
CA ASP A 60 11.05 3.24 -10.66
C ASP A 60 10.67 4.26 -9.58
N ARG A 61 10.84 3.88 -8.32
CA ARG A 61 10.43 4.69 -7.16
C ARG A 61 11.17 6.04 -7.11
N GLY A 62 12.44 6.07 -7.50
CA GLY A 62 13.21 7.31 -7.51
C GLY A 62 12.71 8.27 -8.57
N ILE A 63 12.32 7.76 -9.77
CA ILE A 63 11.71 8.58 -10.82
C ILE A 63 10.30 9.01 -10.42
N PHE A 64 9.54 8.12 -9.77
CA PHE A 64 8.22 8.45 -9.21
C PHE A 64 8.32 9.63 -8.22
N ILE A 65 9.27 9.58 -7.29
CA ILE A 65 9.51 10.66 -6.31
C ILE A 65 9.91 11.95 -7.03
N LEU A 66 10.81 11.86 -8.01
CA LEU A 66 11.24 13.01 -8.81
C LEU A 66 10.07 13.67 -9.54
N ALA A 67 9.23 12.88 -10.21
CA ALA A 67 8.04 13.36 -10.93
C ALA A 67 7.02 14.00 -9.98
N LEU A 68 6.76 13.38 -8.82
CA LEU A 68 5.88 13.93 -7.79
C LEU A 68 6.42 15.27 -7.26
N CYS A 69 7.70 15.34 -6.90
CA CYS A 69 8.32 16.57 -6.43
C CYS A 69 8.29 17.67 -7.49
N ALA A 70 8.49 17.35 -8.77
CA ALA A 70 8.41 18.32 -9.85
C ALA A 70 6.98 18.87 -10.03
N ALA A 71 5.96 18.01 -9.94
CA ALA A 71 4.57 18.43 -9.97
C ALA A 71 4.22 19.36 -8.79
N LEU A 72 4.67 19.00 -7.58
CA LEU A 72 4.50 19.82 -6.37
C LEU A 72 5.16 21.20 -6.52
N VAL A 73 6.41 21.26 -7.01
CA VAL A 73 7.14 22.52 -7.26
C VAL A 73 6.40 23.39 -8.28
N ARG A 74 5.79 22.78 -9.28
CA ARG A 74 5.02 23.49 -10.30
C ARG A 74 3.61 23.89 -9.84
N GLY A 75 3.15 23.41 -8.70
CA GLY A 75 1.80 23.64 -8.20
C GLY A 75 0.73 22.88 -9.01
N VAL A 76 1.07 21.70 -9.54
CA VAL A 76 0.17 20.86 -10.33
C VAL A 76 -0.22 19.62 -9.52
N GLN A 77 -1.52 19.34 -9.45
CA GLN A 77 -2.06 18.18 -8.74
C GLN A 77 -1.66 16.87 -9.41
N THR A 78 -1.22 15.90 -8.61
CA THR A 78 -0.81 14.57 -9.10
C THR A 78 -1.93 13.56 -8.92
N LEU A 79 -2.27 12.87 -10.01
CA LEU A 79 -3.26 11.80 -10.06
C LEU A 79 -2.54 10.46 -10.03
N LEU A 80 -2.91 9.58 -9.10
CA LEU A 80 -2.30 8.26 -8.90
C LEU A 80 -3.34 7.17 -9.21
N PRO A 81 -3.31 6.58 -10.43
CA PRO A 81 -4.28 5.59 -10.85
C PRO A 81 -4.18 4.29 -10.03
N PRO A 82 -5.28 3.52 -9.90
CA PRO A 82 -5.30 2.28 -9.13
C PRO A 82 -4.50 1.14 -9.78
N ASN A 83 -4.20 1.27 -11.07
CA ASN A 83 -3.38 0.37 -11.87
C ASN A 83 -2.88 1.11 -13.11
N ARG A 84 -2.07 0.43 -13.96
CA ARG A 84 -1.51 1.00 -15.20
C ARG A 84 -2.23 0.51 -16.47
N LEU A 85 -3.43 -0.03 -16.35
CA LEU A 85 -4.24 -0.40 -17.50
C LEU A 85 -4.65 0.85 -18.26
N VAL A 86 -4.48 0.84 -19.58
CA VAL A 86 -4.80 1.97 -20.44
C VAL A 86 -6.24 2.43 -20.25
N GLN A 87 -7.19 1.49 -20.16
CA GLN A 87 -8.59 1.81 -19.88
C GLN A 87 -8.77 2.63 -18.58
N SER A 88 -8.11 2.24 -17.49
CA SER A 88 -8.20 2.97 -16.22
C SER A 88 -7.58 4.37 -16.29
N ILE A 89 -6.53 4.53 -17.11
CA ILE A 89 -5.90 5.82 -17.34
C ILE A 89 -6.81 6.70 -18.20
N GLU A 90 -7.41 6.15 -19.25
CA GLU A 90 -8.34 6.87 -20.14
C GLU A 90 -9.60 7.32 -19.39
N GLU A 91 -10.15 6.50 -18.49
CA GLU A 91 -11.25 6.87 -17.61
C GLU A 91 -10.89 8.08 -16.72
N ILE A 92 -9.68 8.09 -16.16
CA ILE A 92 -9.19 9.24 -15.36
C ILE A 92 -8.98 10.47 -16.26
N VAL A 93 -8.39 10.31 -17.44
CA VAL A 93 -8.18 11.43 -18.38
C VAL A 93 -9.51 12.03 -18.86
N ALA A 94 -10.56 11.22 -19.00
CA ALA A 94 -11.90 11.71 -19.35
C ALA A 94 -12.49 12.59 -18.24
N ASP A 95 -12.27 12.26 -16.97
CA ASP A 95 -12.73 13.04 -15.83
C ASP A 95 -11.80 14.24 -15.52
N TYR A 96 -10.53 14.16 -15.93
CA TYR A 96 -9.48 15.18 -15.71
C TYR A 96 -8.84 15.60 -17.05
N PRO A 97 -9.58 16.33 -17.90
CA PRO A 97 -9.13 16.67 -19.25
C PRO A 97 -7.86 17.53 -19.22
N GLY A 98 -6.94 17.26 -20.14
CA GLY A 98 -5.65 17.94 -20.23
C GLY A 98 -4.58 17.41 -19.26
N ALA A 99 -4.84 16.32 -18.56
CA ALA A 99 -3.85 15.66 -17.70
C ALA A 99 -2.65 15.18 -18.53
N LEU A 100 -1.44 15.49 -18.04
CA LEU A 100 -0.17 15.03 -18.61
C LEU A 100 0.24 13.71 -17.98
N CYS A 101 0.34 12.65 -18.75
CA CYS A 101 0.89 11.39 -18.28
C CYS A 101 2.42 11.44 -18.23
N LEU A 102 3.03 11.17 -17.07
CA LEU A 102 4.46 11.00 -16.87
C LEU A 102 4.80 9.54 -16.66
N SER A 103 5.84 9.04 -17.33
CA SER A 103 6.30 7.66 -17.17
C SER A 103 7.81 7.56 -17.35
N ASP A 104 8.44 6.55 -16.77
CA ASP A 104 9.84 6.20 -16.96
C ASP A 104 10.07 5.23 -18.13
N ALA A 105 9.00 4.70 -18.70
CA ALA A 105 9.02 3.84 -19.88
C ALA A 105 7.78 4.10 -20.74
N PRO A 106 7.82 3.78 -22.05
CA PRO A 106 6.65 3.86 -22.90
C PRO A 106 5.48 3.02 -22.38
N VAL A 107 4.28 3.59 -22.37
CA VAL A 107 3.04 2.88 -22.02
C VAL A 107 2.33 2.49 -23.30
N ALA A 108 2.34 1.20 -23.61
CA ALA A 108 1.75 0.69 -24.87
C ALA A 108 0.24 0.97 -24.91
N GLY A 109 -0.22 1.50 -26.05
CA GLY A 109 -1.65 1.79 -26.27
C GLY A 109 -2.15 3.11 -25.67
N LEU A 110 -1.35 3.84 -24.92
CA LEU A 110 -1.75 5.14 -24.37
C LEU A 110 -1.71 6.23 -25.45
N ALA A 111 -2.78 6.99 -25.58
CA ALA A 111 -2.89 8.13 -26.51
C ALA A 111 -3.45 9.38 -25.79
N PRO A 112 -2.74 10.54 -25.81
CA PRO A 112 -1.38 10.72 -26.34
C PRO A 112 -0.33 9.94 -25.53
N PRO A 113 0.86 9.67 -26.11
CA PRO A 113 1.93 8.96 -25.41
C PRO A 113 2.34 9.69 -24.13
N ALA A 114 2.75 8.91 -23.10
CA ALA A 114 3.27 9.49 -21.87
C ALA A 114 4.57 10.30 -22.13
N TRP A 115 4.71 11.42 -21.43
CA TRP A 115 5.95 12.18 -21.42
C TRP A 115 7.00 11.42 -20.58
N LEU A 116 8.13 11.11 -21.21
CA LEU A 116 9.14 10.27 -20.57
C LEU A 116 10.02 11.08 -19.62
N VAL A 117 10.04 10.66 -18.35
CA VAL A 117 10.90 11.21 -17.31
C VAL A 117 12.19 10.39 -17.28
N ALA A 118 13.32 11.03 -17.58
CA ALA A 118 14.61 10.38 -17.47
C ALA A 118 14.96 10.07 -16.00
N ALA A 119 15.68 8.97 -15.80
CA ALA A 119 16.24 8.67 -14.49
C ALA A 119 17.08 9.86 -13.98
N PRO A 120 17.08 10.12 -12.65
CA PRO A 120 17.93 11.13 -12.06
C PRO A 120 19.39 10.95 -12.50
N ALA A 121 19.99 12.01 -13.07
CA ALA A 121 21.37 11.93 -13.55
C ALA A 121 22.34 11.83 -12.38
N ASP A 122 23.43 11.07 -12.56
CA ASP A 122 24.56 11.05 -11.62
C ASP A 122 25.22 12.43 -11.61
N PRO A 123 25.39 13.09 -10.43
CA PRO A 123 26.08 14.36 -10.34
C PRO A 123 27.57 14.27 -10.72
N ALA A 124 28.17 13.07 -10.73
CA ALA A 124 29.58 12.87 -11.15
C ALA A 124 29.81 12.95 -12.66
N GLY A 125 28.76 12.89 -13.51
CA GLY A 125 28.86 13.10 -14.94
C GLY A 125 28.90 14.58 -15.28
N ALA A 126 29.83 15.03 -16.17
CA ALA A 126 30.17 16.39 -16.59
C ALA A 126 28.97 17.31 -16.98
N ARG A 127 28.08 17.62 -16.04
CA ARG A 127 27.04 18.65 -16.15
C ARG A 127 27.44 19.88 -15.32
N PRO A 128 27.02 21.07 -15.74
CA PRO A 128 27.29 22.29 -14.98
C PRO A 128 26.83 22.12 -13.53
N PRO A 129 27.54 22.70 -12.54
CA PRO A 129 27.22 22.57 -11.14
C PRO A 129 25.75 22.92 -10.91
N VAL A 130 25.03 21.99 -10.30
CA VAL A 130 23.61 22.18 -9.97
C VAL A 130 23.54 23.27 -8.92
N GLN A 131 22.92 24.41 -9.22
CA GLN A 131 22.59 25.38 -8.19
C GLN A 131 21.52 24.74 -7.30
N HIS A 132 21.94 24.32 -6.10
CA HIS A 132 21.03 23.83 -5.09
C HIS A 132 20.17 25.00 -4.59
N PRO A 133 18.84 24.87 -4.56
CA PRO A 133 18.00 25.90 -3.95
C PRO A 133 18.44 26.09 -2.50
N ALA A 134 18.62 27.33 -2.09
CA ALA A 134 19.03 27.66 -0.72
C ALA A 134 18.03 27.16 0.33
N GLN A 135 16.78 26.99 -0.08
CA GLN A 135 15.70 26.46 0.77
C GLN A 135 14.80 25.51 -0.06
N ALA A 136 14.28 24.48 0.59
CA ALA A 136 13.26 23.64 -0.05
C ALA A 136 12.00 24.47 -0.35
N PRO A 137 11.39 24.32 -1.53
CA PRO A 137 10.09 24.94 -1.82
C PRO A 137 9.08 24.58 -0.74
N VAL A 138 8.22 25.53 -0.40
CA VAL A 138 7.15 25.34 0.57
C VAL A 138 5.82 25.17 -0.17
N ILE A 139 5.02 24.26 0.33
CA ILE A 139 3.72 23.86 -0.23
C ILE A 139 2.63 24.23 0.77
N ALA A 140 1.52 24.78 0.29
CA ALA A 140 0.38 25.04 1.17
C ALA A 140 -0.12 23.74 1.82
N ALA A 141 -0.17 23.68 3.14
CA ALA A 141 -0.53 22.47 3.87
C ALA A 141 -1.92 21.95 3.49
N ALA A 142 -2.88 22.85 3.28
CA ALA A 142 -4.26 22.54 2.93
C ALA A 142 -4.46 22.22 1.43
N TRP A 143 -3.42 22.35 0.59
CA TRP A 143 -3.57 22.04 -0.82
C TRP A 143 -3.72 20.53 -1.06
N GLU A 144 -4.78 20.17 -1.78
CA GLU A 144 -5.05 18.80 -2.24
C GLU A 144 -4.08 18.45 -3.39
N ALA A 145 -2.85 18.16 -3.03
CA ALA A 145 -1.75 17.99 -3.98
C ALA A 145 -1.78 16.66 -4.72
N ILE A 146 -2.45 15.65 -4.13
CA ILE A 146 -2.47 14.28 -4.66
C ILE A 146 -3.91 13.77 -4.65
N LEU A 147 -4.32 13.11 -5.75
CA LEU A 147 -5.52 12.27 -5.80
C LEU A 147 -5.10 10.81 -5.94
N VAL A 148 -5.37 10.02 -4.90
CA VAL A 148 -5.16 8.56 -4.95
C VAL A 148 -6.45 7.90 -5.41
N PHE A 149 -6.40 7.12 -6.48
CA PHE A 149 -7.58 6.42 -6.98
C PHE A 149 -7.63 4.98 -6.46
N THR A 150 -8.83 4.54 -6.12
CA THR A 150 -9.11 3.12 -5.83
C THR A 150 -10.02 2.53 -6.91
N SER A 151 -9.96 1.21 -7.12
CA SER A 151 -10.93 0.51 -7.94
C SER A 151 -12.27 0.54 -7.22
N GLY A 152 -13.17 1.43 -7.62
CA GLY A 152 -14.51 1.54 -7.02
C GLY A 152 -15.32 0.25 -7.17
N SER A 153 -16.28 0.04 -6.27
CA SER A 153 -17.23 -1.09 -6.35
C SER A 153 -18.11 -1.07 -7.61
N THR A 154 -18.19 0.06 -8.30
CA THR A 154 -18.90 0.29 -9.57
C THR A 154 -18.02 0.09 -10.80
N GLY A 155 -16.76 -0.35 -10.63
CA GLY A 155 -15.78 -0.49 -11.70
C GLY A 155 -15.08 0.80 -12.11
N LYS A 156 -15.61 1.99 -11.79
CA LYS A 156 -14.94 3.27 -12.07
C LYS A 156 -13.96 3.66 -10.97
N PRO A 157 -12.78 4.23 -11.34
CA PRO A 157 -11.83 4.73 -10.36
C PRO A 157 -12.45 5.80 -9.44
N GLN A 158 -12.27 5.65 -8.12
CA GLN A 158 -12.77 6.61 -7.14
C GLN A 158 -11.61 7.47 -6.61
N PRO A 159 -11.66 8.80 -6.75
CA PRO A 159 -10.61 9.69 -6.28
C PRO A 159 -10.71 9.92 -4.76
N HIS A 160 -9.55 9.93 -4.10
CA HIS A 160 -9.39 10.26 -2.68
C HIS A 160 -8.35 11.39 -2.57
N PRO A 161 -8.80 12.65 -2.35
CA PRO A 161 -7.90 13.79 -2.25
C PRO A 161 -7.02 13.69 -1.00
N LYS A 162 -5.76 14.13 -1.15
CA LYS A 162 -4.76 14.18 -0.09
C LYS A 162 -4.14 15.57 -0.04
N ARG A 163 -4.31 16.23 1.10
CA ARG A 163 -3.62 17.50 1.38
C ARG A 163 -2.17 17.22 1.70
N TRP A 164 -1.27 18.06 1.18
CA TRP A 164 0.17 17.85 1.38
C TRP A 164 0.55 17.85 2.86
N GLY A 165 0.00 18.77 3.64
CA GLY A 165 0.24 18.83 5.08
C GLY A 165 -0.15 17.56 5.82
N ASP A 166 -1.31 17.00 5.49
CA ASP A 166 -1.84 15.78 6.12
C ASP A 166 -0.97 14.56 5.77
N VAL A 167 -0.52 14.47 4.49
CA VAL A 167 0.39 13.42 4.04
C VAL A 167 1.72 13.46 4.81
N MET A 168 2.31 14.65 4.96
CA MET A 168 3.58 14.81 5.68
C MET A 168 3.43 14.57 7.18
N ALA A 169 2.32 15.00 7.78
CA ALA A 169 2.04 14.77 9.20
C ALA A 169 1.82 13.28 9.50
N CYS A 170 1.02 12.58 8.69
CA CYS A 170 0.82 11.13 8.78
C CYS A 170 2.15 10.38 8.65
N ALA A 171 2.95 10.74 7.63
CA ALA A 171 4.27 10.14 7.40
C ALA A 171 5.22 10.35 8.60
N ALA A 172 5.22 11.52 9.23
CA ALA A 172 6.03 11.80 10.42
C ALA A 172 5.57 10.96 11.63
N VAL A 173 4.27 10.77 11.81
CA VAL A 173 3.71 9.89 12.86
C VAL A 173 4.10 8.44 12.61
N ALA A 174 3.94 7.94 11.38
CA ALA A 174 4.35 6.59 11.00
C ALA A 174 5.85 6.38 11.20
N ALA A 175 6.69 7.35 10.81
CA ALA A 175 8.13 7.27 11.01
C ALA A 175 8.51 7.14 12.49
N ARG A 176 7.90 7.94 13.39
CA ARG A 176 8.11 7.81 14.84
C ARG A 176 7.65 6.46 15.36
N ARG A 177 6.48 5.99 14.92
CA ARG A 177 5.91 4.68 15.33
C ARG A 177 6.84 3.51 15.03
N PHE A 178 7.54 3.57 13.90
CA PHE A 178 8.42 2.50 13.43
C PHE A 178 9.93 2.78 13.62
N GLY A 179 10.29 3.87 14.25
CA GLY A 179 11.69 4.26 14.47
C GLY A 179 12.45 4.54 13.17
N ILE A 180 11.75 4.98 12.11
CA ILE A 180 12.37 5.32 10.83
C ILE A 180 12.94 6.74 10.91
N GLY A 181 14.21 6.89 10.59
CA GLY A 181 14.91 8.17 10.62
C GLY A 181 15.96 8.30 9.52
N PRO A 182 16.77 9.36 9.55
CA PRO A 182 17.74 9.69 8.48
C PRO A 182 18.79 8.60 8.19
N ALA A 183 19.08 7.75 9.18
CA ALA A 183 20.01 6.63 9.01
C ALA A 183 19.36 5.42 8.32
N THR A 184 18.04 5.36 8.25
CA THR A 184 17.29 4.20 7.75
C THR A 184 17.26 4.18 6.23
N THR A 185 17.33 2.98 5.65
CA THR A 185 17.00 2.75 4.24
C THR A 185 15.74 1.91 4.13
N VAL A 186 14.74 2.43 3.42
CA VAL A 186 13.48 1.73 3.12
C VAL A 186 13.64 0.93 1.83
N VAL A 187 13.32 -0.36 1.88
CA VAL A 187 13.17 -1.24 0.70
C VAL A 187 11.71 -1.63 0.62
N ALA A 188 11.07 -1.49 -0.55
CA ALA A 188 9.64 -1.72 -0.66
C ALA A 188 9.28 -2.55 -1.89
N THR A 189 8.48 -3.61 -1.68
CA THR A 189 7.90 -4.44 -2.75
C THR A 189 6.62 -3.82 -3.32
N VAL A 190 6.00 -2.91 -2.57
CA VAL A 190 4.71 -2.29 -2.91
C VAL A 190 4.86 -1.12 -3.89
N PRO A 191 3.90 -0.94 -4.81
CA PRO A 191 3.93 0.17 -5.76
C PRO A 191 3.78 1.54 -5.06
N PRO A 192 4.53 2.57 -5.47
CA PRO A 192 4.49 3.89 -4.85
C PRO A 192 3.19 4.68 -5.10
N GLN A 193 2.38 4.31 -6.11
CA GLN A 193 1.11 4.97 -6.41
C GLN A 193 -0.05 4.55 -5.50
N HIS A 194 0.06 3.43 -4.78
CA HIS A 194 -0.94 3.02 -3.80
C HIS A 194 -0.70 3.68 -2.45
N MET A 195 -1.77 3.99 -1.70
CA MET A 195 -1.67 4.74 -0.44
C MET A 195 -0.59 4.20 0.52
N TYR A 196 -0.54 2.89 0.71
CA TYR A 196 0.47 2.22 1.55
C TYR A 196 1.91 2.46 1.07
N GLY A 197 2.15 2.29 -0.24
CA GLY A 197 3.46 2.56 -0.86
C GLY A 197 3.81 4.05 -0.87
N LEU A 198 2.83 4.91 -1.17
CA LEU A 198 2.98 6.36 -1.16
C LEU A 198 3.40 6.85 0.24
N GLU A 199 2.74 6.37 1.28
CA GLU A 199 3.04 6.77 2.65
C GLU A 199 4.43 6.30 3.09
N LEU A 200 4.70 4.98 3.07
CA LEU A 200 5.90 4.44 3.70
C LEU A 200 7.15 4.51 2.84
N SER A 201 7.01 4.54 1.52
CA SER A 201 8.16 4.49 0.62
C SER A 201 8.40 5.76 -0.21
N VAL A 202 7.52 6.78 -0.02
CA VAL A 202 7.67 8.11 -0.64
C VAL A 202 7.58 9.19 0.43
N ALA A 203 6.43 9.31 1.12
CA ALA A 203 6.20 10.38 2.06
C ALA A 203 7.09 10.29 3.31
N VAL A 204 7.27 9.10 3.91
CA VAL A 204 8.17 8.91 5.06
C VAL A 204 9.61 9.28 4.72
N PRO A 205 10.24 8.81 3.63
CA PRO A 205 11.55 9.27 3.20
C PRO A 205 11.66 10.80 3.08
N LEU A 206 10.68 11.46 2.46
CA LEU A 206 10.66 12.92 2.31
C LEU A 206 10.48 13.65 3.66
N ALA A 207 9.64 13.09 4.55
CA ALA A 207 9.30 13.72 5.83
C ALA A 207 10.45 13.68 6.83
N VAL A 208 11.24 12.59 6.88
CA VAL A 208 12.28 12.39 7.91
C VAL A 208 13.69 12.29 7.37
N GLY A 209 13.86 12.33 6.04
CA GLY A 209 15.18 12.23 5.40
C GLY A 209 15.76 10.82 5.38
N ALA A 210 14.94 9.78 5.50
CA ALA A 210 15.36 8.40 5.31
C ALA A 210 15.68 8.13 3.83
N ALA A 211 16.62 7.23 3.57
CA ALA A 211 16.88 6.79 2.21
C ALA A 211 15.85 5.74 1.73
N VAL A 212 15.64 5.63 0.42
CA VAL A 212 14.80 4.60 -0.18
C VAL A 212 15.50 3.92 -1.35
N ASP A 213 15.33 2.61 -1.46
CA ASP A 213 15.72 1.86 -2.66
C ASP A 213 14.77 2.19 -3.81
N ALA A 214 15.31 2.57 -4.97
CA ALA A 214 14.52 2.97 -6.13
C ALA A 214 13.79 1.80 -6.79
N GLY A 215 14.29 0.57 -6.61
CA GLY A 215 13.73 -0.63 -7.20
C GLY A 215 12.39 -1.03 -6.60
N ARG A 216 11.75 -1.95 -7.31
CA ARG A 216 10.56 -2.66 -6.87
C ARG A 216 10.82 -4.17 -6.97
N PRO A 217 11.54 -4.75 -6.01
CA PRO A 217 11.81 -6.17 -6.00
C PRO A 217 10.49 -6.95 -5.90
N PHE A 218 10.32 -7.97 -6.74
CA PHE A 218 9.10 -8.77 -6.78
C PHE A 218 9.35 -10.21 -6.31
N PHE A 219 10.41 -10.84 -6.80
CA PHE A 219 10.77 -12.18 -6.39
C PHE A 219 11.69 -12.17 -5.16
N PRO A 220 11.72 -13.26 -4.37
CA PRO A 220 12.55 -13.34 -3.17
C PRO A 220 14.03 -13.00 -3.41
N GLU A 221 14.61 -13.46 -4.50
CA GLU A 221 16.01 -13.18 -4.83
C GLU A 221 16.23 -11.70 -5.16
N ASP A 222 15.31 -11.07 -5.90
CA ASP A 222 15.39 -9.63 -6.17
C ASP A 222 15.34 -8.82 -4.86
N LEU A 223 14.49 -9.27 -3.92
CA LEU A 223 14.36 -8.64 -2.61
C LEU A 223 15.62 -8.84 -1.77
N ARG A 224 16.20 -10.05 -1.75
CA ARG A 224 17.45 -10.35 -1.07
C ARG A 224 18.59 -9.48 -1.59
N LEU A 225 18.72 -9.36 -2.92
CA LEU A 225 19.71 -8.48 -3.57
C LEU A 225 19.46 -7.00 -3.27
N ALA A 226 18.19 -6.56 -3.27
CA ALA A 226 17.84 -5.18 -2.92
C ALA A 226 18.23 -4.84 -1.47
N LEU A 227 17.96 -5.73 -0.53
CA LEU A 227 18.36 -5.58 0.86
C LEU A 227 19.89 -5.60 1.02
N ALA A 228 20.59 -6.50 0.32
CA ALA A 228 22.04 -6.62 0.41
C ALA A 228 22.79 -5.37 -0.08
N ARG A 229 22.28 -4.69 -1.11
CA ARG A 229 22.95 -3.51 -1.70
C ARG A 229 22.79 -2.22 -0.91
N VAL A 230 21.86 -2.14 0.04
CA VAL A 230 21.63 -0.94 0.84
C VAL A 230 22.18 -1.09 2.26
N PRO A 231 22.65 -0.01 2.91
CA PRO A 231 23.18 -0.08 4.26
C PRO A 231 22.08 -0.33 5.30
N ALA A 232 22.47 -0.91 6.43
CA ALA A 232 21.63 -0.97 7.63
C ALA A 232 21.58 0.43 8.32
N PRO A 233 20.54 0.71 9.12
CA PRO A 233 19.36 -0.13 9.37
C PRO A 233 18.40 -0.15 8.17
N ARG A 234 17.89 -1.33 7.85
CA ARG A 234 16.96 -1.58 6.72
C ARG A 234 15.55 -1.80 7.23
N VAL A 235 14.59 -1.14 6.61
CA VAL A 235 13.16 -1.38 6.85
C VAL A 235 12.55 -1.94 5.57
N LEU A 236 11.91 -3.10 5.67
CA LEU A 236 11.22 -3.74 4.56
C LEU A 236 9.72 -3.42 4.63
N VAL A 237 9.20 -2.77 3.60
CA VAL A 237 7.76 -2.46 3.41
C VAL A 237 7.20 -3.43 2.37
N THR A 238 6.31 -4.33 2.79
CA THR A 238 5.91 -5.46 1.97
C THR A 238 4.48 -5.94 2.23
N THR A 239 4.09 -7.09 1.72
CA THR A 239 2.77 -7.70 1.90
C THR A 239 2.89 -9.18 2.29
N PRO A 240 1.85 -9.79 2.87
CA PRO A 240 1.89 -11.19 3.28
C PRO A 240 2.27 -12.16 2.16
N ILE A 241 1.87 -11.89 0.91
CA ILE A 241 2.19 -12.76 -0.22
C ILE A 241 3.68 -12.78 -0.55
N HIS A 242 4.35 -11.62 -0.47
CA HIS A 242 5.81 -11.57 -0.67
C HIS A 242 6.54 -12.22 0.51
N LEU A 243 6.02 -12.05 1.75
CA LEU A 243 6.60 -12.67 2.94
C LEU A 243 6.52 -14.20 2.87
N ALA A 244 5.39 -14.76 2.43
CA ALA A 244 5.25 -16.21 2.23
C ALA A 244 6.30 -16.74 1.25
N ALA A 245 6.47 -16.08 0.11
CA ALA A 245 7.50 -16.46 -0.85
C ALA A 245 8.94 -16.36 -0.29
N CYS A 246 9.20 -15.38 0.61
CA CYS A 246 10.52 -15.24 1.23
C CYS A 246 10.85 -16.34 2.24
N VAL A 247 9.86 -16.86 2.95
CA VAL A 247 10.04 -17.97 3.91
C VAL A 247 10.52 -19.22 3.20
N ASP A 248 9.94 -19.52 2.02
CA ASP A 248 10.26 -20.70 1.22
C ASP A 248 11.58 -20.55 0.43
N ALA A 249 12.11 -19.34 0.31
CA ALA A 249 13.31 -19.07 -0.48
C ALA A 249 14.58 -19.58 0.20
N MET A 250 15.51 -20.12 -0.61
CA MET A 250 16.83 -20.58 -0.14
C MET A 250 17.77 -19.40 0.10
N GLY A 251 18.78 -19.63 0.94
CA GLY A 251 19.89 -18.69 1.19
C GLY A 251 19.72 -17.81 2.43
N ASP A 252 20.77 -17.07 2.77
CA ASP A 252 20.80 -16.18 3.93
C ASP A 252 20.24 -14.81 3.58
N TRP A 253 19.48 -14.24 4.50
CA TRP A 253 18.91 -12.93 4.37
C TRP A 253 19.79 -11.86 5.01
N PRO A 254 20.00 -10.70 4.36
CA PRO A 254 20.62 -9.56 5.02
C PRO A 254 19.82 -9.14 6.25
N GLU A 255 20.53 -8.59 7.24
CA GLU A 255 19.88 -8.04 8.43
C GLU A 255 18.80 -7.01 8.05
N VAL A 256 17.60 -7.16 8.61
CA VAL A 256 16.46 -6.26 8.46
C VAL A 256 16.04 -5.79 9.86
N ALA A 257 16.07 -4.50 10.11
CA ALA A 257 15.71 -3.95 11.42
C ALA A 257 14.22 -4.08 11.73
N LEU A 258 13.37 -4.02 10.71
CA LEU A 258 11.91 -4.12 10.84
C LEU A 258 11.28 -4.53 9.51
N VAL A 259 10.28 -5.39 9.57
CA VAL A 259 9.35 -5.66 8.46
C VAL A 259 8.01 -5.00 8.76
N ILE A 260 7.48 -4.25 7.80
CA ILE A 260 6.14 -3.67 7.86
C ILE A 260 5.29 -4.32 6.78
N SER A 261 4.16 -4.89 7.17
CA SER A 261 3.22 -5.61 6.29
C SER A 261 1.85 -4.96 6.30
N ALA A 262 1.19 -4.92 5.14
CA ALA A 262 -0.19 -4.45 5.02
C ALA A 262 -0.89 -5.07 3.80
N THR A 263 -2.06 -4.56 3.46
CA THR A 263 -2.93 -4.91 2.32
C THR A 263 -3.79 -6.16 2.49
N ALA A 264 -3.33 -7.14 3.27
CA ALA A 264 -4.06 -8.36 3.62
C ALA A 264 -3.71 -8.76 5.06
N PRO A 265 -4.56 -9.54 5.75
CA PRO A 265 -4.24 -10.07 7.07
C PRO A 265 -3.00 -10.97 7.04
N LEU A 266 -2.14 -10.83 8.03
CA LEU A 266 -0.97 -11.68 8.24
C LEU A 266 -1.29 -12.72 9.32
N SER A 267 -1.09 -14.02 9.03
CA SER A 267 -1.26 -15.07 10.03
C SER A 267 -0.12 -15.04 11.06
N GLY A 268 -0.41 -15.45 12.31
CA GLY A 268 0.62 -15.57 13.34
C GLY A 268 1.71 -16.59 12.97
N GLU A 269 1.35 -17.67 12.30
CA GLU A 269 2.28 -18.66 11.81
C GLU A 269 3.29 -18.06 10.80
N LEU A 270 2.77 -17.39 9.75
CA LEU A 270 3.64 -16.74 8.76
C LEU A 270 4.49 -15.63 9.40
N ALA A 271 3.91 -14.85 10.33
CA ALA A 271 4.68 -13.82 11.04
C ALA A 271 5.84 -14.44 11.83
N GLY A 272 5.60 -15.56 12.54
CA GLY A 272 6.62 -16.29 13.29
C GLY A 272 7.74 -16.81 12.40
N LEU A 273 7.40 -17.46 11.28
CA LEU A 273 8.37 -17.95 10.31
C LEU A 273 9.22 -16.82 9.70
N VAL A 274 8.60 -15.66 9.40
CA VAL A 274 9.31 -14.49 8.87
C VAL A 274 10.26 -13.90 9.92
N GLU A 275 9.79 -13.74 11.19
CA GLU A 275 10.65 -13.23 12.26
C GLU A 275 11.85 -14.13 12.51
N GLU A 276 11.65 -15.44 12.50
CA GLU A 276 12.74 -16.41 12.63
C GLU A 276 13.70 -16.35 11.43
N ARG A 277 13.16 -16.36 10.21
CA ARG A 277 13.93 -16.43 8.97
C ARG A 277 14.77 -15.18 8.69
N LEU A 278 14.23 -13.99 8.99
CA LEU A 278 14.87 -12.70 8.75
C LEU A 278 15.54 -12.13 10.01
N GLY A 279 15.41 -12.77 11.16
CA GLY A 279 15.97 -12.30 12.44
C GLY A 279 15.44 -10.93 12.86
N THR A 280 14.15 -10.63 12.59
CA THR A 280 13.57 -9.29 12.75
C THR A 280 12.17 -9.34 13.35
N ARG A 281 11.59 -8.19 13.63
CA ARG A 281 10.19 -8.05 14.05
C ARG A 281 9.30 -7.76 12.85
N VAL A 282 8.08 -8.31 12.86
CA VAL A 282 7.05 -8.05 11.84
C VAL A 282 5.90 -7.26 12.45
N CYS A 283 5.66 -6.07 11.94
CA CYS A 283 4.51 -5.24 12.30
C CYS A 283 3.52 -5.15 11.15
N GLU A 284 2.24 -5.22 11.46
CA GLU A 284 1.16 -4.89 10.53
C GLU A 284 0.74 -3.42 10.68
N ILE A 285 0.32 -2.81 9.58
CA ILE A 285 -0.36 -1.52 9.55
C ILE A 285 -1.83 -1.72 9.22
N TYR A 286 -2.68 -0.99 9.92
CA TYR A 286 -4.09 -0.81 9.60
C TYR A 286 -4.35 0.63 9.15
N GLY A 287 -5.11 0.74 8.08
CA GLY A 287 -5.53 2.01 7.49
C GLY A 287 -6.40 1.82 6.25
N CYS A 288 -6.82 2.93 5.69
CA CYS A 288 -7.59 2.96 4.44
C CYS A 288 -7.10 4.10 3.54
N THR A 289 -7.52 4.10 2.29
CA THR A 289 -7.09 5.16 1.36
C THR A 289 -7.55 6.54 1.84
N GLU A 290 -8.69 6.64 2.47
CA GLU A 290 -9.28 7.88 3.00
C GLU A 290 -8.44 8.48 4.13
N ALA A 291 -7.99 7.66 5.09
CA ALA A 291 -7.29 8.10 6.30
C ALA A 291 -5.76 7.97 6.24
N GLY A 292 -5.21 7.15 5.34
CA GLY A 292 -3.83 6.69 5.45
C GLY A 292 -3.70 5.59 6.51
N SER A 293 -2.49 5.36 7.01
CA SER A 293 -2.29 4.45 8.14
C SER A 293 -2.65 5.13 9.46
N ILE A 294 -3.36 4.41 10.32
CA ILE A 294 -3.92 4.92 11.58
C ILE A 294 -3.59 4.07 12.81
N ALA A 295 -3.15 2.84 12.59
CA ALA A 295 -2.79 1.95 13.68
C ALA A 295 -1.78 0.89 13.22
N SER A 296 -1.14 0.24 14.18
CA SER A 296 -0.26 -0.90 13.94
C SER A 296 -0.33 -1.93 15.05
N ARG A 297 0.13 -3.14 14.76
CA ARG A 297 0.37 -4.18 15.77
C ARG A 297 1.58 -5.02 15.40
N ARG A 298 2.21 -5.67 16.35
CA ARG A 298 3.03 -6.85 16.06
C ARG A 298 2.11 -8.07 16.08
N THR A 299 2.08 -8.83 15.00
CA THR A 299 1.12 -9.93 14.82
C THR A 299 1.24 -10.99 15.91
N LEU A 300 2.47 -11.27 16.39
CA LEU A 300 2.74 -12.26 17.44
C LEU A 300 2.33 -11.80 18.84
N ASP A 301 2.13 -10.50 19.06
CA ASP A 301 1.67 -9.97 20.37
C ASP A 301 0.15 -10.09 20.53
N GLY A 302 -0.56 -10.63 19.52
CA GLY A 302 -1.99 -10.91 19.59
C GLY A 302 -2.86 -10.05 18.67
N PRO A 303 -4.19 -10.07 18.87
CA PRO A 303 -5.14 -9.47 17.96
C PRO A 303 -5.35 -7.95 18.16
N HIS A 304 -4.73 -7.36 19.20
CA HIS A 304 -4.96 -5.97 19.56
C HIS A 304 -4.12 -5.02 18.72
N TRP A 305 -4.79 -4.01 18.15
CA TRP A 305 -4.20 -2.91 17.40
C TRP A 305 -4.02 -1.69 18.30
N GLN A 306 -2.90 -1.01 18.13
CA GLN A 306 -2.59 0.25 18.80
C GLN A 306 -2.71 1.39 17.80
N TRP A 307 -3.48 2.41 18.17
CA TRP A 307 -3.58 3.63 17.38
C TRP A 307 -2.22 4.33 17.25
N TYR A 308 -2.05 5.04 16.16
CA TYR A 308 -0.96 6.00 16.04
C TYR A 308 -1.17 7.17 17.01
N ASP A 309 -0.10 7.93 17.31
CA ASP A 309 -0.18 9.13 18.12
C ASP A 309 -1.26 10.06 17.57
N SER A 310 -2.06 10.65 18.44
CA SER A 310 -3.23 11.49 18.15
C SER A 310 -4.41 10.79 17.43
N ALA A 311 -4.26 9.53 16.99
CA ALA A 311 -5.38 8.82 16.38
C ALA A 311 -6.26 8.17 17.44
N SER A 312 -7.56 8.23 17.23
CA SER A 312 -8.58 7.53 18.02
C SER A 312 -9.83 7.29 17.19
N ALA A 313 -10.70 6.39 17.64
CA ALA A 313 -11.98 6.20 16.97
C ALA A 313 -13.13 6.28 17.97
N ALA A 314 -14.24 6.82 17.51
CA ALA A 314 -15.50 6.85 18.22
C ALA A 314 -16.56 6.04 17.46
N ALA A 315 -17.42 5.36 18.23
CA ALA A 315 -18.55 4.62 17.66
C ALA A 315 -19.56 5.59 17.04
N GLN A 316 -20.01 5.28 15.82
CA GLN A 316 -21.11 5.97 15.11
C GLN A 316 -22.12 4.90 14.66
N GLY A 317 -23.03 4.53 15.56
CA GLY A 317 -23.94 3.40 15.35
C GLY A 317 -23.19 2.07 15.31
N GLU A 318 -23.35 1.30 14.22
CA GLU A 318 -22.62 0.02 14.03
C GLU A 318 -21.20 0.18 13.46
N ARG A 319 -20.76 1.40 13.16
CA ARG A 319 -19.45 1.73 12.58
C ARG A 319 -18.66 2.62 13.51
N CYS A 320 -17.40 2.84 13.17
CA CYS A 320 -16.53 3.80 13.82
C CYS A 320 -16.11 4.89 12.84
N ALA A 321 -15.84 6.08 13.35
CA ALA A 321 -15.11 7.11 12.63
C ALA A 321 -13.79 7.37 13.36
N VAL A 322 -12.69 7.45 12.59
CA VAL A 322 -11.38 7.78 13.12
C VAL A 322 -11.12 9.28 13.03
N THR A 323 -10.48 9.81 14.06
CA THR A 323 -9.95 11.18 14.14
C THR A 323 -8.45 11.12 14.43
N ALA A 324 -7.69 12.05 13.89
CA ALA A 324 -6.27 12.25 14.19
C ALA A 324 -5.88 13.69 13.80
N ASP A 325 -4.78 14.20 14.36
CA ASP A 325 -4.27 15.54 14.03
C ASP A 325 -3.83 15.69 12.56
N PHE A 326 -3.53 14.55 11.91
CA PHE A 326 -3.20 14.48 10.49
C PHE A 326 -4.42 14.21 9.58
N LEU A 327 -5.64 14.30 10.11
CA LEU A 327 -6.86 14.16 9.31
C LEU A 327 -7.64 15.46 9.34
N PRO A 328 -8.11 15.97 8.19
CA PRO A 328 -8.85 17.23 8.13
C PRO A 328 -10.24 17.15 8.76
N ALA A 329 -10.79 15.96 8.90
CA ALA A 329 -12.10 15.68 9.48
C ALA A 329 -12.19 14.20 9.91
N PRO A 330 -13.15 13.83 10.76
CA PRO A 330 -13.42 12.43 11.08
C PRO A 330 -13.67 11.60 9.83
N VAL A 331 -12.97 10.45 9.68
CA VAL A 331 -13.10 9.55 8.54
C VAL A 331 -13.90 8.31 8.95
N PRO A 332 -15.09 8.07 8.36
CA PRO A 332 -15.84 6.85 8.60
C PRO A 332 -15.08 5.61 8.15
N LEU A 333 -14.99 4.59 9.01
CA LEU A 333 -14.35 3.33 8.67
C LEU A 333 -15.38 2.34 8.11
N SER A 334 -15.00 1.66 7.04
CA SER A 334 -15.80 0.56 6.47
C SER A 334 -15.65 -0.74 7.25
N ASP A 335 -14.64 -0.81 8.10
CA ASP A 335 -14.32 -1.95 8.94
C ASP A 335 -15.08 -1.87 10.28
N ILE A 336 -15.44 -3.02 10.83
CA ILE A 336 -16.06 -3.15 12.15
C ILE A 336 -14.93 -3.34 13.16
N LEU A 337 -14.88 -2.44 14.14
CA LEU A 337 -13.90 -2.46 15.21
C LEU A 337 -14.58 -2.78 16.53
N LYS A 338 -13.88 -3.56 17.37
CA LYS A 338 -14.19 -3.68 18.80
C LYS A 338 -13.20 -2.83 19.58
N LEU A 339 -13.67 -1.69 20.07
CA LEU A 339 -12.87 -0.79 20.90
C LEU A 339 -12.75 -1.38 22.32
N HIS A 340 -11.59 -1.18 22.97
CA HIS A 340 -11.29 -1.63 24.33
C HIS A 340 -11.01 -0.43 25.24
N ASP A 341 -11.24 -0.61 26.55
CA ASP A 341 -11.07 0.45 27.57
C ASP A 341 -9.60 0.85 27.74
N ASP A 342 -8.66 0.00 27.35
CA ASP A 342 -7.21 0.26 27.38
C ASP A 342 -6.71 1.12 26.19
N GLY A 343 -7.63 1.61 25.37
CA GLY A 343 -7.31 2.41 24.18
C GLY A 343 -6.86 1.58 22.97
N THR A 344 -6.88 0.27 23.03
CA THR A 344 -6.64 -0.62 21.88
C THR A 344 -7.94 -0.98 21.17
N PHE A 345 -7.83 -1.65 20.02
CA PHE A 345 -9.00 -2.22 19.35
C PHE A 345 -8.69 -3.55 18.67
N GLN A 346 -9.74 -4.30 18.36
CA GLN A 346 -9.66 -5.47 17.49
C GLN A 346 -10.40 -5.21 16.17
N LEU A 347 -9.80 -5.65 15.08
CA LEU A 347 -10.39 -5.61 13.76
C LEU A 347 -11.25 -6.86 13.57
N LEU A 348 -12.57 -6.70 13.46
CA LEU A 348 -13.52 -7.80 13.29
C LEU A 348 -13.79 -8.13 11.82
N GLY A 349 -13.39 -7.26 10.88
CA GLY A 349 -13.58 -7.41 9.43
C GLY A 349 -14.36 -6.26 8.84
N ARG A 350 -14.57 -6.30 7.51
CA ARG A 350 -15.33 -5.27 6.82
C ARG A 350 -16.84 -5.46 7.00
N GLY A 351 -17.56 -4.37 7.10
CA GLY A 351 -19.03 -4.40 7.14
C GLY A 351 -19.63 -5.09 5.92
N SER A 352 -19.05 -4.88 4.73
CA SER A 352 -19.43 -5.56 3.48
C SER A 352 -19.11 -7.06 3.48
N ASP A 353 -18.13 -7.48 4.27
CA ASP A 353 -17.59 -8.84 4.30
C ASP A 353 -18.14 -9.64 5.50
N MET A 354 -18.96 -8.98 6.32
CA MET A 354 -19.70 -9.67 7.40
C MET A 354 -20.84 -10.48 6.81
N VAL A 355 -20.84 -11.76 7.12
CA VAL A 355 -21.94 -12.66 6.77
C VAL A 355 -22.75 -13.00 8.00
N LYS A 356 -24.07 -12.94 7.85
CA LYS A 356 -25.02 -13.39 8.86
C LYS A 356 -25.77 -14.60 8.31
N ILE A 357 -25.51 -15.76 8.88
CA ILE A 357 -26.12 -17.03 8.48
C ILE A 357 -26.68 -17.69 9.72
N ALA A 358 -27.95 -18.12 9.69
CA ALA A 358 -28.62 -18.75 10.81
C ALA A 358 -28.48 -18.00 12.16
N GLY A 359 -28.54 -16.65 12.12
CA GLY A 359 -28.41 -15.82 13.32
C GLY A 359 -26.97 -15.58 13.82
N LYS A 360 -26.00 -16.31 13.31
CA LYS A 360 -24.57 -16.15 13.64
C LYS A 360 -23.89 -15.18 12.67
N ARG A 361 -22.87 -14.45 13.16
CA ARG A 361 -22.06 -13.52 12.37
C ARG A 361 -20.63 -14.01 12.27
N ALA A 362 -20.04 -13.94 11.09
CA ALA A 362 -18.62 -14.16 10.86
C ALA A 362 -18.10 -13.16 9.82
N SER A 363 -16.82 -12.82 9.88
CA SER A 363 -16.19 -12.05 8.81
C SER A 363 -15.53 -12.98 7.79
N LEU A 364 -15.59 -12.64 6.49
CA LEU A 364 -14.87 -13.39 5.46
C LEU A 364 -13.36 -13.39 5.74
N ALA A 365 -12.82 -12.35 6.36
CA ALA A 365 -11.41 -12.28 6.73
C ALA A 365 -11.04 -13.37 7.76
N ASP A 366 -11.85 -13.57 8.82
CA ASP A 366 -11.64 -14.65 9.80
C ASP A 366 -11.78 -16.03 9.16
N LEU A 367 -12.81 -16.21 8.31
CA LEU A 367 -13.01 -17.46 7.59
C LEU A 367 -11.83 -17.76 6.65
N ASN A 368 -11.27 -16.74 5.98
CA ASN A 368 -10.08 -16.88 5.13
C ASN A 368 -8.84 -17.26 5.94
N LEU A 369 -8.63 -16.66 7.11
CA LEU A 369 -7.53 -17.04 8.00
C LEU A 369 -7.60 -18.51 8.40
N ARG A 370 -8.79 -19.00 8.75
CA ARG A 370 -9.02 -20.40 9.14
C ARG A 370 -8.86 -21.36 7.97
N LEU A 371 -9.27 -20.95 6.76
CA LEU A 371 -9.07 -21.72 5.53
C LEU A 371 -7.58 -21.86 5.21
N ASN A 372 -6.84 -20.75 5.25
CA ASN A 372 -5.43 -20.72 4.92
C ASN A 372 -4.53 -21.34 6.01
N ALA A 373 -5.06 -21.58 7.20
CA ALA A 373 -4.38 -22.35 8.25
C ALA A 373 -4.58 -23.87 8.13
N ILE A 374 -5.23 -24.37 7.10
CA ILE A 374 -5.39 -25.81 6.83
C ILE A 374 -4.11 -26.31 6.15
N PRO A 375 -3.39 -27.32 6.70
CA PRO A 375 -2.26 -27.94 6.04
C PRO A 375 -2.63 -28.42 4.64
N GLY A 376 -1.79 -28.10 3.64
CA GLY A 376 -2.04 -28.42 2.23
C GLY A 376 -2.86 -27.35 1.48
N VAL A 377 -3.37 -26.30 2.14
CA VAL A 377 -3.92 -25.12 1.49
C VAL A 377 -2.82 -24.07 1.35
N THR A 378 -2.45 -23.74 0.12
CA THR A 378 -1.44 -22.72 -0.18
C THR A 378 -2.04 -21.33 -0.33
N ASP A 379 -3.28 -21.22 -0.77
CA ASP A 379 -4.05 -19.96 -0.87
C ASP A 379 -5.55 -20.25 -0.95
N GLY A 380 -6.38 -19.39 -0.31
CA GLY A 380 -7.82 -19.62 -0.32
C GLY A 380 -8.63 -18.40 0.11
N VAL A 381 -9.82 -18.27 -0.49
CA VAL A 381 -10.75 -17.20 -0.18
C VAL A 381 -12.19 -17.68 -0.11
N PHE A 382 -12.93 -17.20 0.89
CA PHE A 382 -14.38 -17.29 0.94
C PHE A 382 -15.02 -16.20 0.08
N VAL A 383 -16.06 -16.56 -0.64
CA VAL A 383 -16.81 -15.68 -1.54
C VAL A 383 -18.28 -15.73 -1.20
N ILE A 384 -18.93 -14.57 -1.20
CA ILE A 384 -20.39 -14.49 -1.15
C ILE A 384 -20.89 -14.48 -2.61
N PRO A 385 -21.49 -15.56 -3.11
CA PRO A 385 -22.07 -15.58 -4.46
C PRO A 385 -23.15 -14.51 -4.62
N ALA A 386 -23.30 -13.97 -5.83
CA ALA A 386 -24.43 -13.12 -6.17
C ALA A 386 -25.71 -13.96 -6.14
N GLY A 387 -26.69 -13.54 -5.34
CA GLY A 387 -28.00 -14.19 -5.25
C GLY A 387 -29.08 -13.13 -5.14
N GLU A 388 -30.20 -13.32 -5.81
CA GLU A 388 -31.40 -12.50 -5.68
C GLU A 388 -32.14 -12.89 -4.39
N GLY A 389 -32.33 -11.93 -3.48
CA GLY A 389 -33.19 -12.02 -2.30
C GLY A 389 -32.50 -11.96 -0.95
N PRO A 390 -33.23 -11.62 0.14
CA PRO A 390 -32.73 -11.50 1.49
C PRO A 390 -32.45 -12.84 2.18
N GLU A 391 -32.78 -13.99 1.54
CA GLU A 391 -32.70 -15.30 2.15
C GLU A 391 -31.37 -16.01 1.87
N VAL A 392 -30.71 -16.40 2.97
CA VAL A 392 -29.65 -17.39 3.09
C VAL A 392 -28.52 -17.24 2.07
N ARG A 393 -27.69 -16.23 2.25
CA ARG A 393 -26.40 -16.15 1.57
C ARG A 393 -25.55 -17.36 1.94
N ARG A 394 -25.32 -18.27 0.99
CA ARG A 394 -24.45 -19.43 1.18
C ARG A 394 -23.07 -19.09 0.67
N LEU A 395 -22.05 -19.44 1.43
CA LEU A 395 -20.67 -19.16 1.09
C LEU A 395 -20.17 -20.12 0.01
N ALA A 396 -19.25 -19.63 -0.81
CA ALA A 396 -18.41 -20.43 -1.67
C ALA A 396 -16.93 -20.26 -1.24
N VAL A 397 -16.11 -21.23 -1.58
CA VAL A 397 -14.65 -21.18 -1.40
C VAL A 397 -13.98 -21.39 -2.76
N VAL A 398 -12.97 -20.57 -3.05
CA VAL A 398 -12.01 -20.81 -4.13
C VAL A 398 -10.65 -20.99 -3.45
N ALA A 399 -9.99 -22.14 -3.66
CA ALA A 399 -8.75 -22.47 -2.98
C ALA A 399 -7.72 -23.12 -3.92
N VAL A 400 -6.46 -22.91 -3.59
CA VAL A 400 -5.29 -23.61 -4.14
C VAL A 400 -4.85 -24.61 -3.09
N ALA A 401 -5.10 -25.88 -3.33
CA ALA A 401 -4.78 -26.96 -2.40
C ALA A 401 -4.38 -28.22 -3.22
N PRO A 402 -3.16 -28.26 -3.72
CA PRO A 402 -2.74 -29.29 -4.69
C PRO A 402 -2.76 -30.72 -4.13
N GLU A 403 -2.63 -30.86 -2.80
CA GLU A 403 -2.59 -32.16 -2.14
C GLU A 403 -3.95 -32.57 -1.51
N LEU A 404 -4.97 -31.69 -1.58
CA LEU A 404 -6.28 -31.95 -0.99
C LEU A 404 -7.36 -32.04 -2.06
N ASP A 405 -8.21 -33.04 -1.94
CA ASP A 405 -9.47 -33.05 -2.67
C ASP A 405 -10.55 -32.22 -1.95
N ARG A 406 -11.67 -32.03 -2.63
CA ARG A 406 -12.80 -31.25 -2.07
C ARG A 406 -13.36 -31.81 -0.77
N ALA A 407 -13.38 -33.15 -0.62
CA ALA A 407 -13.92 -33.83 0.55
C ALA A 407 -13.00 -33.63 1.77
N ALA A 408 -11.69 -33.79 1.58
CA ALA A 408 -10.66 -33.56 2.59
C ALA A 408 -10.65 -32.11 3.07
N LEU A 409 -10.69 -31.13 2.13
CA LEU A 409 -10.72 -29.72 2.48
C LEU A 409 -11.99 -29.34 3.24
N LEU A 410 -13.15 -29.87 2.85
CA LEU A 410 -14.41 -29.65 3.55
C LEU A 410 -14.40 -30.27 4.96
N ALA A 411 -13.82 -31.46 5.12
CA ALA A 411 -13.66 -32.11 6.42
C ALA A 411 -12.78 -31.26 7.35
N ALA A 412 -11.62 -30.79 6.87
CA ALA A 412 -10.73 -29.91 7.63
C ALA A 412 -11.38 -28.56 8.00
N LEU A 413 -12.23 -28.00 7.15
CA LEU A 413 -13.00 -26.80 7.47
C LEU A 413 -14.02 -27.05 8.57
N ARG A 414 -14.69 -28.22 8.61
CA ARG A 414 -15.68 -28.55 9.67
C ARG A 414 -15.10 -28.55 11.07
N GLU A 415 -13.81 -28.80 11.21
CA GLU A 415 -13.12 -28.76 12.50
C GLU A 415 -12.73 -27.33 12.93
N ARG A 416 -12.74 -26.36 12.03
CA ARG A 416 -12.20 -25.01 12.23
C ARG A 416 -13.23 -23.89 12.21
N ILE A 417 -14.39 -24.11 11.56
CA ILE A 417 -15.44 -23.11 11.46
C ILE A 417 -16.79 -23.67 11.87
N ASP A 418 -17.67 -22.78 12.30
CA ASP A 418 -19.05 -23.18 12.65
C ASP A 418 -19.75 -23.77 11.42
N PRO A 419 -20.49 -24.87 11.57
CA PRO A 419 -21.18 -25.55 10.46
C PRO A 419 -22.07 -24.66 9.59
N CYS A 420 -22.64 -23.57 10.14
CA CYS A 420 -23.47 -22.65 9.38
C CYS A 420 -22.69 -21.86 8.31
N PHE A 421 -21.38 -21.70 8.47
CA PHE A 421 -20.50 -20.99 7.52
C PHE A 421 -19.79 -21.92 6.52
N LEU A 422 -20.02 -23.23 6.59
CA LEU A 422 -19.43 -24.16 5.63
C LEU A 422 -19.85 -23.81 4.19
N PRO A 423 -18.89 -23.79 3.25
CA PRO A 423 -19.19 -23.44 1.87
C PRO A 423 -20.06 -24.52 1.21
N ARG A 424 -21.02 -24.08 0.38
CA ARG A 424 -21.81 -24.98 -0.43
C ARG A 424 -21.10 -25.31 -1.74
N THR A 425 -20.36 -24.35 -2.27
CA THR A 425 -19.56 -24.50 -3.47
C THR A 425 -18.09 -24.37 -3.08
N LEU A 426 -17.29 -25.38 -3.44
CA LEU A 426 -15.85 -25.39 -3.24
C LEU A 426 -15.18 -25.62 -4.59
N VAL A 427 -14.36 -24.66 -5.01
CA VAL A 427 -13.65 -24.65 -6.29
C VAL A 427 -12.16 -24.74 -6.00
N LEU A 428 -11.52 -25.80 -6.50
CA LEU A 428 -10.06 -25.93 -6.49
C LEU A 428 -9.49 -25.38 -7.81
N VAL A 429 -8.46 -24.55 -7.71
CA VAL A 429 -7.77 -23.90 -8.83
C VAL A 429 -6.26 -23.99 -8.64
N ASP A 430 -5.50 -23.86 -9.72
CA ASP A 430 -4.04 -23.86 -9.66
C ASP A 430 -3.46 -22.56 -9.07
N ARG A 431 -4.19 -21.45 -9.24
CA ARG A 431 -3.84 -20.13 -8.66
C ARG A 431 -5.06 -19.24 -8.49
N LEU A 432 -5.04 -18.38 -7.48
CA LEU A 432 -6.03 -17.32 -7.31
C LEU A 432 -5.73 -16.10 -8.21
N PRO A 433 -6.79 -15.39 -8.69
CA PRO A 433 -6.64 -14.19 -9.53
C PRO A 433 -6.28 -12.97 -8.67
N ARG A 434 -5.04 -12.88 -8.18
CA ARG A 434 -4.57 -11.76 -7.38
C ARG A 434 -4.04 -10.63 -8.26
N ASN A 435 -4.36 -9.38 -7.88
CA ASN A 435 -3.79 -8.19 -8.49
C ASN A 435 -2.39 -7.85 -7.89
N GLU A 436 -1.75 -6.77 -8.37
CA GLU A 436 -0.42 -6.31 -7.93
C GLU A 436 -0.32 -6.00 -6.43
N THR A 437 -1.44 -5.73 -5.76
CA THR A 437 -1.52 -5.51 -4.31
C THR A 437 -1.85 -6.78 -3.53
N GLY A 438 -1.91 -7.94 -4.19
CA GLY A 438 -2.25 -9.21 -3.58
C GLY A 438 -3.74 -9.42 -3.31
N LYS A 439 -4.62 -8.50 -3.71
CA LYS A 439 -6.08 -8.62 -3.54
C LYS A 439 -6.69 -9.44 -4.68
N CYS A 440 -7.70 -10.27 -4.35
CA CYS A 440 -8.50 -10.98 -5.33
C CYS A 440 -9.70 -10.14 -5.77
N PRO A 441 -9.81 -9.70 -7.04
CA PRO A 441 -10.99 -9.02 -7.54
C PRO A 441 -12.24 -9.91 -7.41
N ARG A 442 -13.28 -9.36 -6.80
CA ARG A 442 -14.51 -10.12 -6.50
C ARG A 442 -15.17 -10.71 -7.75
N GLU A 443 -15.18 -9.94 -8.83
CA GLU A 443 -15.78 -10.37 -10.10
C GLU A 443 -15.13 -11.65 -10.64
N ARG A 444 -13.79 -11.70 -10.62
CA ARG A 444 -13.02 -12.86 -11.06
C ARG A 444 -13.27 -14.10 -10.19
N LEU A 445 -13.46 -13.91 -8.89
CA LEU A 445 -13.80 -15.00 -7.99
C LEU A 445 -15.22 -15.52 -8.27
N LEU A 446 -16.18 -14.62 -8.54
CA LEU A 446 -17.54 -15.00 -8.89
C LEU A 446 -17.62 -15.75 -10.23
N GLU A 447 -16.84 -15.34 -11.24
CA GLU A 447 -16.68 -16.05 -12.50
C GLU A 447 -16.22 -17.50 -12.28
N LEU A 448 -15.20 -17.71 -11.44
CA LEU A 448 -14.70 -19.06 -11.10
C LEU A 448 -15.74 -19.92 -10.38
N VAL A 449 -16.52 -19.32 -9.47
CA VAL A 449 -17.60 -20.01 -8.75
C VAL A 449 -18.73 -20.39 -9.70
N GLN A 450 -19.12 -19.49 -10.61
CA GLN A 450 -20.20 -19.74 -11.59
C GLN A 450 -19.80 -20.79 -12.64
N ALA A 451 -18.60 -20.69 -13.19
CA ALA A 451 -18.10 -21.61 -14.24
C ALA A 451 -18.07 -23.08 -13.79
N ARG A 452 -17.86 -23.33 -12.48
CA ARG A 452 -17.80 -24.69 -11.91
C ARG A 452 -19.00 -25.07 -11.05
N GLY A 453 -19.87 -24.11 -10.70
CA GLY A 453 -21.17 -24.37 -10.00
C GLY A 453 -22.29 -24.88 -10.91
N GLY A 454 -22.18 -24.73 -12.22
CA GLY A 454 -23.14 -25.21 -13.22
C GLY A 454 -23.06 -26.71 -13.55
N GLY A 455 -22.16 -27.46 -12.93
CA GLY A 455 -21.94 -28.89 -13.18
C GLY A 455 -22.54 -29.86 -12.17
N ALA A 456 -23.35 -29.38 -11.22
CA ALA A 456 -24.03 -30.23 -10.23
C ALA A 456 -25.53 -29.89 -10.21
N ARG A 457 -26.27 -30.39 -11.17
CA ARG A 457 -27.71 -30.70 -11.09
C ARG A 457 -27.90 -32.19 -11.22
#